data_ba2a43fba47acd30163138bfaa081275
#
_entry.id   ba2a43fba47acd30163138bfaa081275
#
_cell.length_a   1.000
_cell.length_b   1.000
_cell.length_c   1.000
_cell.angle_alpha   90.00
_cell.angle_beta   90.00
_cell.angle_gamma   90.00
#
_symmetry.space_group_name_H-M   'P 1'
#
loop_
_entity.id
_entity.type
_entity.pdbx_description
1 polymer ?
#
loop_
_entity_poly.entity_id
_entity_poly.type
_entity_poly.pdbx_seq_one_letter_code
_entity_poly.pdbx_strand_id
1 'polypeptide(L)'
;LFLTFKLYISIRSLSSFLLTIRIGTCLDEIFTRDELAEKLDISKRILAEWEKEELVKHSGISDDGTELYFLYQLERCRHLKKLHDVGYGIEAIKKIIKKVGLPKLPVDSERYGLNVTFLTVGQLAENVKVSPRTIKHWEEMGIIEPEMRSEGGYRLYAPNYIFICNLIKDLQLFGYSLEEIKRVADKFKVFLGLNQNLESRPFEEAEEQLEDLLSAVDGLFAKMELFKEGITRWEDILRKKRKEIVALKQRNSKRAAGSKGKTP
;
A
#
# COMPACT_ATOMS: atom_id res chain seq x y z
N LEU A 1 15.02 -22.26 13.63
CA LEU A 1 15.82 -21.10 14.11
C LEU A 1 15.88 -19.99 13.03
N PHE A 2 16.03 -20.31 11.75
CA PHE A 2 16.13 -19.33 10.65
C PHE A 2 14.78 -18.65 10.32
N LEU A 3 13.66 -19.35 10.48
CA LEU A 3 12.32 -18.77 10.27
C LEU A 3 11.90 -17.84 11.41
N THR A 4 12.25 -18.16 12.66
CA THR A 4 11.97 -17.31 13.83
C THR A 4 12.74 -15.98 13.80
N PHE A 5 13.97 -15.99 13.25
CA PHE A 5 14.78 -14.76 13.14
C PHE A 5 14.24 -13.82 12.04
N LYS A 6 13.70 -14.37 10.95
CA LYS A 6 13.08 -13.59 9.86
C LYS A 6 11.74 -12.97 10.27
N LEU A 7 10.94 -13.67 11.12
CA LEU A 7 9.74 -13.11 11.73
C LEU A 7 10.06 -12.00 12.75
N TYR A 8 11.14 -12.16 13.54
CA TYR A 8 11.51 -11.17 14.57
C TYR A 8 12.01 -9.84 13.97
N ILE A 9 12.72 -9.89 12.83
CA ILE A 9 13.12 -8.67 12.09
C ILE A 9 11.90 -8.01 11.45
N SER A 10 10.92 -8.79 10.98
CA SER A 10 9.67 -8.28 10.42
C SER A 10 8.81 -7.56 11.46
N ILE A 11 8.76 -8.05 12.71
CA ILE A 11 7.97 -7.45 13.80
C ILE A 11 8.58 -6.11 14.26
N ARG A 12 9.90 -5.98 14.30
CA ARG A 12 10.56 -4.71 14.64
C ARG A 12 10.43 -3.66 13.54
N SER A 13 10.37 -4.10 12.28
CA SER A 13 10.03 -3.28 11.13
C SER A 13 8.54 -2.87 11.16
N LEU A 14 7.65 -3.77 11.62
CA LEU A 14 6.22 -3.50 11.78
C LEU A 14 5.94 -2.40 12.82
N SER A 15 6.64 -2.35 13.95
CA SER A 15 6.41 -1.32 14.96
C SER A 15 6.86 0.08 14.50
N SER A 16 7.98 0.18 13.79
CA SER A 16 8.41 1.43 13.13
C SER A 16 7.53 1.78 11.93
N PHE A 17 6.96 0.77 11.27
CA PHE A 17 6.14 0.87 10.10
C PHE A 17 4.66 1.19 10.42
N LEU A 18 4.14 0.67 11.54
CA LEU A 18 2.79 0.94 12.04
C LEU A 18 2.62 2.38 12.55
N LEU A 19 3.70 3.03 12.95
CA LEU A 19 3.69 4.46 13.31
C LEU A 19 3.42 5.38 12.10
N THR A 20 3.52 4.87 10.88
CA THR A 20 3.30 5.64 9.64
C THR A 20 1.89 5.45 9.08
N ILE A 21 1.12 4.44 9.55
CA ILE A 21 -0.29 4.29 9.16
C ILE A 21 -1.12 5.21 10.06
N ARG A 22 -1.19 6.47 9.71
CA ARG A 22 -2.18 7.38 10.26
C ARG A 22 -3.51 7.12 9.56
N ILE A 23 -4.42 6.41 10.24
CA ILE A 23 -5.84 6.49 9.92
C ILE A 23 -6.31 7.85 10.48
N GLY A 24 -6.03 8.87 9.75
CA GLY A 24 -6.48 10.23 10.04
C GLY A 24 -7.40 10.67 8.92
N THR A 25 -8.56 11.08 9.26
CA THR A 25 -9.70 11.62 8.57
C THR A 25 -9.44 12.83 7.64
N CYS A 26 -8.29 12.89 6.99
CA CYS A 26 -8.06 13.81 5.90
C CYS A 26 -7.48 12.97 4.75
N LEU A 27 -8.34 12.55 3.84
CA LEU A 27 -7.92 12.13 2.51
C LEU A 27 -7.23 13.35 1.92
N ASP A 28 -5.90 13.30 1.82
CA ASP A 28 -5.17 14.34 1.11
C ASP A 28 -5.65 14.30 -0.33
N GLU A 29 -6.26 15.38 -0.76
CA GLU A 29 -6.83 15.49 -2.09
C GLU A 29 -5.69 15.51 -3.11
N ILE A 30 -5.86 14.76 -4.18
CA ILE A 30 -5.04 14.85 -5.38
C ILE A 30 -5.87 15.48 -6.50
N PHE A 31 -5.20 16.20 -7.36
CA PHE A 31 -5.81 16.92 -8.46
C PHE A 31 -5.13 16.56 -9.77
N THR A 32 -5.89 16.41 -10.83
CA THR A 32 -5.37 16.50 -12.19
C THR A 32 -5.06 17.97 -12.52
N ARG A 33 -4.36 18.19 -13.63
CA ARG A 33 -4.11 19.58 -14.13
C ARG A 33 -5.40 20.36 -14.30
N ASP A 34 -6.45 19.70 -14.79
CA ASP A 34 -7.75 20.32 -15.06
C ASP A 34 -8.47 20.69 -13.76
N GLU A 35 -8.54 19.78 -12.81
CA GLU A 35 -9.12 20.00 -11.49
C GLU A 35 -8.35 21.09 -10.70
N LEU A 36 -7.03 21.10 -10.82
CA LEU A 36 -6.20 22.13 -10.16
C LEU A 36 -6.47 23.53 -10.75
N ALA A 37 -6.57 23.64 -12.08
CA ALA A 37 -6.86 24.90 -12.76
C ALA A 37 -8.27 25.41 -12.41
N GLU A 38 -9.26 24.52 -12.35
CA GLU A 38 -10.64 24.83 -11.97
C GLU A 38 -10.72 25.30 -10.52
N LYS A 39 -10.14 24.56 -9.56
CA LYS A 39 -10.13 24.97 -8.13
C LYS A 39 -9.40 26.29 -7.88
N LEU A 40 -8.46 26.65 -8.74
CA LEU A 40 -7.74 27.93 -8.67
C LEU A 40 -8.43 29.04 -9.43
N ASP A 41 -9.46 28.75 -10.20
CA ASP A 41 -10.08 29.71 -11.12
C ASP A 41 -9.03 30.42 -11.99
N ILE A 42 -8.18 29.63 -12.66
CA ILE A 42 -7.17 30.08 -13.62
C ILE A 42 -7.30 29.31 -14.93
N SER A 43 -6.83 29.93 -16.02
CA SER A 43 -6.78 29.22 -17.29
C SER A 43 -5.70 28.13 -17.27
N LYS A 44 -5.94 27.02 -17.95
CA LYS A 44 -4.93 25.94 -18.16
C LYS A 44 -3.63 26.48 -18.76
N ARG A 45 -3.69 27.58 -19.52
CA ARG A 45 -2.53 28.24 -20.08
C ARG A 45 -1.63 28.86 -19.00
N ILE A 46 -2.21 29.51 -18.01
CA ILE A 46 -1.46 30.09 -16.88
C ILE A 46 -0.75 28.99 -16.09
N LEU A 47 -1.45 27.89 -15.81
CA LEU A 47 -0.86 26.76 -15.10
C LEU A 47 0.30 26.14 -15.91
N ALA A 48 0.12 25.94 -17.22
CA ALA A 48 1.17 25.45 -18.10
C ALA A 48 2.39 26.39 -18.18
N GLU A 49 2.17 27.70 -18.11
CA GLU A 49 3.27 28.68 -18.04
C GLU A 49 4.03 28.56 -16.71
N TRP A 50 3.33 28.39 -15.59
CA TRP A 50 3.97 28.18 -14.29
C TRP A 50 4.77 26.89 -14.23
N GLU A 51 4.29 25.82 -14.86
CA GLU A 51 5.01 24.55 -14.99
C GLU A 51 6.27 24.69 -15.84
N LYS A 52 6.14 25.31 -17.01
CA LYS A 52 7.27 25.57 -17.91
C LYS A 52 8.39 26.37 -17.23
N GLU A 53 8.00 27.27 -16.35
CA GLU A 53 8.92 28.13 -15.60
C GLU A 53 9.35 27.52 -14.25
N GLU A 54 9.06 26.24 -14.04
CA GLU A 54 9.41 25.45 -12.84
C GLU A 54 8.85 26.04 -11.51
N LEU A 55 7.84 26.90 -11.58
CA LEU A 55 7.16 27.43 -10.41
C LEU A 55 6.24 26.39 -9.77
N VAL A 56 5.71 25.49 -10.57
CA VAL A 56 4.86 24.35 -10.15
C VAL A 56 5.42 23.10 -10.79
N LYS A 57 5.40 21.98 -10.07
CA LYS A 57 5.77 20.65 -10.59
C LYS A 57 4.68 19.66 -10.17
N HIS A 58 4.35 18.73 -11.06
CA HIS A 58 3.46 17.63 -10.69
C HIS A 58 4.11 16.77 -9.60
N SER A 59 3.28 16.09 -8.79
CA SER A 59 3.73 15.21 -7.71
C SER A 59 3.90 13.77 -8.16
N GLY A 60 3.21 13.40 -9.24
CA GLY A 60 3.24 12.06 -9.82
C GLY A 60 2.57 12.02 -11.18
N ILE A 61 2.64 10.86 -11.82
CA ILE A 61 2.00 10.58 -13.10
C ILE A 61 1.20 9.29 -12.93
N SER A 62 -0.06 9.30 -13.35
CA SER A 62 -0.93 8.12 -13.32
C SER A 62 -0.57 7.11 -14.39
N ASP A 63 -1.18 5.92 -14.35
CA ASP A 63 -0.92 4.83 -15.30
C ASP A 63 -1.26 5.18 -16.75
N ASP A 64 -2.17 6.12 -16.95
CA ASP A 64 -2.57 6.66 -18.26
C ASP A 64 -1.77 7.88 -18.71
N GLY A 65 -0.75 8.29 -17.93
CA GLY A 65 0.10 9.43 -18.21
C GLY A 65 -0.44 10.77 -17.71
N THR A 66 -1.53 10.79 -16.95
CA THR A 66 -2.09 12.03 -16.41
C THR A 66 -1.23 12.54 -15.25
N GLU A 67 -0.86 13.81 -15.28
CA GLU A 67 -0.11 14.47 -14.20
C GLU A 67 -1.00 14.74 -12.99
N LEU A 68 -0.49 14.42 -11.81
CA LEU A 68 -1.20 14.51 -10.52
C LEU A 68 -0.50 15.50 -9.60
N TYR A 69 -1.30 16.30 -8.90
CA TYR A 69 -0.87 17.36 -7.99
C TYR A 69 -1.47 17.12 -6.61
N PHE A 70 -0.67 17.28 -5.56
CA PHE A 70 -1.13 17.15 -4.19
C PHE A 70 -1.67 18.47 -3.63
N LEU A 71 -2.34 18.41 -2.50
CA LEU A 71 -2.90 19.59 -1.84
C LEU A 71 -1.86 20.71 -1.63
N TYR A 72 -0.61 20.37 -1.35
CA TYR A 72 0.44 21.37 -1.17
C TYR A 72 0.72 22.16 -2.45
N GLN A 73 0.59 21.57 -3.65
CA GLN A 73 0.69 22.32 -4.91
C GLN A 73 -0.50 23.26 -5.10
N LEU A 74 -1.69 22.87 -4.68
CA LEU A 74 -2.84 23.76 -4.71
C LEU A 74 -2.58 25.01 -3.86
N GLU A 75 -2.08 24.85 -2.64
CA GLU A 75 -1.74 25.97 -1.77
C GLU A 75 -0.60 26.82 -2.35
N ARG A 76 0.42 26.18 -2.91
CA ARG A 76 1.51 26.87 -3.62
C ARG A 76 0.95 27.71 -4.77
N CYS A 77 0.08 27.13 -5.60
CA CYS A 77 -0.55 27.82 -6.71
C CYS A 77 -1.46 28.97 -6.25
N ARG A 78 -2.15 28.84 -5.11
CA ARG A 78 -2.92 29.96 -4.52
C ARG A 78 -2.03 31.17 -4.21
N HIS A 79 -0.82 30.95 -3.73
CA HIS A 79 0.12 32.05 -3.49
C HIS A 79 0.64 32.66 -4.81
N LEU A 80 0.92 31.83 -5.82
CA LEU A 80 1.28 32.30 -7.15
C LEU A 80 0.15 33.12 -7.78
N LYS A 81 -1.10 32.64 -7.66
CA LYS A 81 -2.28 33.35 -8.15
C LYS A 81 -2.42 34.74 -7.49
N LYS A 82 -2.27 34.82 -6.18
CA LYS A 82 -2.33 36.15 -5.48
C LYS A 82 -1.31 37.14 -6.02
N LEU A 83 -0.08 36.71 -6.31
CA LEU A 83 0.95 37.55 -6.92
C LEU A 83 0.58 37.93 -8.35
N HIS A 84 0.08 36.98 -9.13
CA HIS A 84 -0.36 37.19 -10.50
C HIS A 84 -1.54 38.21 -10.57
N ASP A 85 -2.55 38.04 -9.70
CA ASP A 85 -3.74 38.90 -9.66
C ASP A 85 -3.40 40.33 -9.25
N VAL A 86 -2.33 40.54 -8.48
CA VAL A 86 -1.79 41.91 -8.18
C VAL A 86 -1.02 42.47 -9.36
N GLY A 87 -0.80 41.72 -10.44
CA GLY A 87 -0.17 42.20 -11.67
C GLY A 87 1.33 41.89 -11.80
N TYR A 88 1.89 41.03 -10.92
CA TYR A 88 3.27 40.60 -11.08
C TYR A 88 3.41 39.62 -12.27
N GLY A 89 4.29 39.94 -13.20
CA GLY A 89 4.67 38.97 -14.25
C GLY A 89 5.54 37.84 -13.71
N ILE A 90 5.65 36.75 -14.47
CA ILE A 90 6.36 35.52 -14.09
C ILE A 90 7.78 35.76 -13.58
N GLU A 91 8.55 36.61 -14.27
CA GLU A 91 9.93 36.95 -13.88
C GLU A 91 10.00 37.68 -12.53
N ALA A 92 9.01 38.55 -12.24
CA ALA A 92 8.94 39.22 -10.95
C ALA A 92 8.55 38.23 -9.85
N ILE A 93 7.61 37.31 -10.11
CA ILE A 93 7.20 36.23 -9.19
C ILE A 93 8.41 35.34 -8.87
N LYS A 94 9.20 34.93 -9.86
CA LYS A 94 10.45 34.15 -9.64
C LYS A 94 11.43 34.88 -8.71
N LYS A 95 11.65 36.19 -8.94
CA LYS A 95 12.53 36.98 -8.08
C LYS A 95 12.02 37.10 -6.65
N ILE A 96 10.68 37.29 -6.47
CA ILE A 96 10.05 37.33 -5.16
C ILE A 96 10.25 35.98 -4.44
N ILE A 97 9.93 34.87 -5.09
CA ILE A 97 10.08 33.54 -4.51
C ILE A 97 11.52 33.23 -4.14
N LYS A 98 12.49 33.62 -5.01
CA LYS A 98 13.91 33.42 -4.74
C LYS A 98 14.39 34.25 -3.54
N LYS A 99 13.85 35.44 -3.33
CA LYS A 99 14.28 36.36 -2.26
C LYS A 99 13.57 36.11 -0.93
N VAL A 100 12.28 35.84 -0.95
CA VAL A 100 11.43 35.76 0.26
C VAL A 100 11.05 34.32 0.57
N GLY A 101 11.07 33.42 -0.43
CA GLY A 101 10.50 32.08 -0.37
C GLY A 101 8.99 32.10 -0.52
N LEU A 102 8.38 30.94 -0.66
CA LEU A 102 6.93 30.78 -0.45
C LEU A 102 6.69 30.47 1.02
N PRO A 103 5.53 30.87 1.56
CA PRO A 103 5.16 30.50 2.92
C PRO A 103 5.33 29.01 3.12
N LYS A 104 6.02 28.59 4.19
CA LYS A 104 6.08 27.19 4.57
C LYS A 104 4.68 26.76 4.97
N LEU A 105 4.14 25.77 4.29
CA LEU A 105 2.85 25.21 4.66
C LEU A 105 2.97 24.49 6.01
N PRO A 106 2.00 24.69 6.92
CA PRO A 106 2.15 24.24 8.30
C PRO A 106 2.21 22.73 8.49
N VAL A 107 1.91 21.91 7.52
CA VAL A 107 1.55 20.53 7.89
C VAL A 107 2.27 19.40 7.16
N ASP A 108 2.52 19.43 5.87
CA ASP A 108 2.65 18.12 5.21
C ASP A 108 3.96 17.82 4.48
N SER A 109 4.89 18.74 4.38
CA SER A 109 6.21 18.44 3.82
C SER A 109 7.06 17.50 4.69
N GLU A 110 6.79 17.44 6.01
CA GLU A 110 7.43 16.47 6.93
C GLU A 110 6.64 15.15 7.00
N ARG A 111 5.32 15.19 6.74
CA ARG A 111 4.44 14.03 6.77
C ARG A 111 4.63 13.11 5.57
N TYR A 112 4.83 13.70 4.42
CA TYR A 112 5.16 13.01 3.17
C TYR A 112 6.54 13.50 2.73
N GLY A 113 7.58 13.16 3.47
CA GLY A 113 8.95 13.55 3.12
C GLY A 113 9.09 13.59 1.60
N LEU A 114 9.61 14.66 1.03
CA LEU A 114 9.66 15.00 -0.41
C LEU A 114 10.11 13.88 -1.36
N ASN A 115 10.35 12.66 -0.83
CA ASN A 115 10.83 11.46 -1.51
C ASN A 115 9.87 10.25 -1.42
N VAL A 116 8.64 10.38 -0.94
CA VAL A 116 7.69 9.25 -0.94
C VAL A 116 7.04 9.17 -2.31
N THR A 117 7.39 8.17 -3.08
CA THR A 117 6.74 7.87 -4.36
C THR A 117 5.48 7.06 -4.08
N PHE A 118 4.32 7.66 -4.26
CA PHE A 118 3.05 6.97 -4.19
C PHE A 118 2.87 6.05 -5.41
N LEU A 119 2.09 4.99 -5.21
CA LEU A 119 1.81 3.98 -6.21
C LEU A 119 0.40 4.18 -6.77
N THR A 120 0.26 4.12 -8.07
CA THR A 120 -1.03 4.01 -8.73
C THR A 120 -1.62 2.63 -8.51
N VAL A 121 -2.91 2.43 -8.86
CA VAL A 121 -3.56 1.10 -8.83
C VAL A 121 -2.77 0.08 -9.64
N GLY A 122 -2.29 0.46 -10.85
CA GLY A 122 -1.52 -0.42 -11.72
C GLY A 122 -0.17 -0.78 -11.14
N GLN A 123 0.59 0.22 -10.66
CA GLN A 123 1.88 0.00 -10.02
C GLN A 123 1.77 -0.86 -8.75
N LEU A 124 0.75 -0.64 -7.91
CA LEU A 124 0.51 -1.48 -6.74
C LEU A 124 0.19 -2.92 -7.17
N ALA A 125 -0.69 -3.10 -8.16
CA ALA A 125 -1.06 -4.41 -8.68
C ALA A 125 0.12 -5.18 -9.25
N GLU A 126 1.00 -4.52 -10.01
CA GLU A 126 2.23 -5.08 -10.56
C GLU A 126 3.18 -5.54 -9.46
N ASN A 127 3.46 -4.68 -8.47
CA ASN A 127 4.33 -5.01 -7.33
C ASN A 127 3.82 -6.20 -6.52
N VAL A 128 2.50 -6.32 -6.35
CA VAL A 128 1.85 -7.41 -5.59
C VAL A 128 1.60 -8.64 -6.46
N LYS A 129 1.75 -8.53 -7.79
CA LYS A 129 1.47 -9.58 -8.78
C LYS A 129 0.00 -10.03 -8.77
N VAL A 130 -0.89 -9.06 -8.82
CA VAL A 130 -2.34 -9.26 -8.99
C VAL A 130 -2.85 -8.37 -10.11
N SER A 131 -4.12 -8.51 -10.50
CA SER A 131 -4.72 -7.60 -11.47
C SER A 131 -5.11 -6.26 -10.83
N PRO A 132 -5.11 -5.14 -11.56
CA PRO A 132 -5.66 -3.86 -11.07
C PRO A 132 -7.11 -3.99 -10.60
N ARG A 133 -7.89 -4.89 -11.23
CA ARG A 133 -9.25 -5.20 -10.81
C ARG A 133 -9.30 -5.81 -9.41
N THR A 134 -8.32 -6.63 -9.06
CA THR A 134 -8.21 -7.22 -7.71
C THR A 134 -8.01 -6.14 -6.65
N ILE A 135 -7.14 -5.16 -6.90
CA ILE A 135 -6.91 -4.02 -6.00
C ILE A 135 -8.20 -3.21 -5.82
N LYS A 136 -8.89 -2.89 -6.94
CA LYS A 136 -10.17 -2.18 -6.89
C LYS A 136 -11.23 -2.97 -6.11
N HIS A 137 -11.29 -4.28 -6.29
CA HIS A 137 -12.23 -5.13 -5.57
C HIS A 137 -11.95 -5.15 -4.06
N TRP A 138 -10.68 -5.22 -3.63
CA TRP A 138 -10.32 -5.12 -2.21
C TRP A 138 -10.68 -3.74 -1.62
N GLU A 139 -10.58 -2.67 -2.42
CA GLU A 139 -11.03 -1.34 -2.05
C GLU A 139 -12.57 -1.28 -1.90
N GLU A 140 -13.32 -1.82 -2.86
CA GLU A 140 -14.78 -1.90 -2.83
C GLU A 140 -15.30 -2.69 -1.62
N MET A 141 -14.58 -3.73 -1.23
CA MET A 141 -14.84 -4.50 -0.01
C MET A 141 -14.42 -3.75 1.27
N GLY A 142 -13.74 -2.60 1.17
CA GLY A 142 -13.24 -1.82 2.30
C GLY A 142 -12.10 -2.49 3.07
N ILE A 143 -11.39 -3.44 2.42
CA ILE A 143 -10.22 -4.11 3.01
C ILE A 143 -9.00 -3.17 2.98
N ILE A 144 -8.83 -2.45 1.87
CA ILE A 144 -7.83 -1.39 1.70
C ILE A 144 -8.52 -0.09 1.31
N GLU A 145 -7.84 1.03 1.55
CA GLU A 145 -8.31 2.35 1.17
C GLU A 145 -7.13 3.12 0.56
N PRO A 146 -7.33 3.87 -0.53
CA PRO A 146 -6.25 4.69 -1.07
C PRO A 146 -5.89 5.81 -0.08
N GLU A 147 -4.63 6.19 -0.06
CA GLU A 147 -4.14 7.33 0.75
C GLU A 147 -4.71 8.65 0.23
N MET A 148 -4.81 8.77 -1.10
CA MET A 148 -5.32 9.95 -1.77
C MET A 148 -6.24 9.59 -2.92
N ARG A 149 -7.20 10.48 -3.19
CA ARG A 149 -8.18 10.30 -4.26
C ARG A 149 -8.48 11.64 -4.93
N SER A 150 -8.55 11.70 -6.27
CA SER A 150 -9.03 12.86 -7.00
C SER A 150 -10.55 12.81 -7.25
N GLU A 151 -11.16 13.92 -7.60
CA GLU A 151 -12.56 13.99 -8.04
C GLU A 151 -12.78 13.15 -9.31
N GLY A 152 -11.80 13.12 -10.23
CA GLY A 152 -11.79 12.28 -11.43
C GLY A 152 -11.57 10.79 -11.17
N GLY A 153 -11.44 10.37 -9.91
CA GLY A 153 -11.36 8.96 -9.51
C GLY A 153 -9.96 8.35 -9.54
N TYR A 154 -8.90 9.15 -9.71
CA TYR A 154 -7.52 8.68 -9.54
C TYR A 154 -7.24 8.31 -8.08
N ARG A 155 -6.45 7.26 -7.88
CA ARG A 155 -6.13 6.68 -6.57
C ARG A 155 -4.64 6.53 -6.42
N LEU A 156 -4.12 6.95 -5.28
CA LEU A 156 -2.72 6.75 -4.91
C LEU A 156 -2.62 6.04 -3.57
N TYR A 157 -1.69 5.09 -3.52
CA TYR A 157 -1.41 4.25 -2.35
C TYR A 157 0.02 4.50 -1.87
N ALA A 158 0.22 4.59 -0.58
CA ALA A 158 1.56 4.64 -0.02
C ALA A 158 2.30 3.29 -0.25
N PRO A 159 3.65 3.29 -0.33
CA PRO A 159 4.43 2.08 -0.62
C PRO A 159 4.19 0.90 0.33
N ASN A 160 3.76 1.18 1.56
CA ASN A 160 3.41 0.18 2.56
C ASN A 160 2.23 -0.71 2.14
N TYR A 161 1.36 -0.26 1.24
CA TYR A 161 0.28 -1.10 0.72
C TYR A 161 0.77 -2.34 -0.01
N ILE A 162 2.00 -2.35 -0.54
CA ILE A 162 2.61 -3.58 -1.08
C ILE A 162 2.65 -4.68 -0.02
N PHE A 163 3.07 -4.34 1.20
CA PHE A 163 3.11 -5.29 2.30
C PHE A 163 1.70 -5.74 2.73
N ILE A 164 0.79 -4.79 2.93
CA ILE A 164 -0.61 -5.07 3.30
C ILE A 164 -1.28 -5.99 2.29
N CYS A 165 -1.14 -5.70 0.99
CA CYS A 165 -1.71 -6.55 -0.06
C CYS A 165 -1.10 -7.96 -0.09
N ASN A 166 0.19 -8.12 0.22
CA ASN A 166 0.78 -9.44 0.35
C ASN A 166 0.21 -10.21 1.55
N LEU A 167 -0.03 -9.55 2.70
CA LEU A 167 -0.72 -10.18 3.83
C LEU A 167 -2.14 -10.63 3.47
N ILE A 168 -2.89 -9.83 2.69
CA ILE A 168 -4.21 -10.21 2.18
C ILE A 168 -4.11 -11.50 1.35
N LYS A 169 -3.13 -11.60 0.45
CA LYS A 169 -2.89 -12.81 -0.35
C LYS A 169 -2.54 -14.01 0.53
N ASP A 170 -1.72 -13.83 1.55
CA ASP A 170 -1.36 -14.90 2.47
C ASP A 170 -2.61 -15.41 3.22
N LEU A 171 -3.49 -14.51 3.68
CA LEU A 171 -4.76 -14.92 4.30
C LEU A 171 -5.66 -15.68 3.31
N GLN A 172 -5.73 -15.25 2.03
CA GLN A 172 -6.45 -15.99 1.00
C GLN A 172 -5.86 -17.38 0.75
N LEU A 173 -4.52 -17.52 0.74
CA LEU A 173 -3.85 -18.82 0.68
C LEU A 173 -4.18 -19.71 1.88
N PHE A 174 -4.40 -19.13 3.05
CA PHE A 174 -4.85 -19.82 4.26
C PHE A 174 -6.37 -20.13 4.25
N GLY A 175 -7.06 -19.85 3.13
CA GLY A 175 -8.46 -20.18 2.94
C GLY A 175 -9.44 -19.19 3.61
N TYR A 176 -8.97 -17.98 3.97
CA TYR A 176 -9.87 -16.92 4.43
C TYR A 176 -10.67 -16.34 3.26
N SER A 177 -11.97 -16.16 3.46
CA SER A 177 -12.83 -15.41 2.54
C SER A 177 -12.50 -13.90 2.61
N LEU A 178 -12.93 -13.13 1.62
CA LEU A 178 -12.74 -11.68 1.64
C LEU A 178 -13.48 -11.00 2.80
N GLU A 179 -14.64 -11.55 3.20
CA GLU A 179 -15.40 -11.07 4.34
C GLU A 179 -14.66 -11.31 5.66
N GLU A 180 -13.99 -12.47 5.81
CA GLU A 180 -13.13 -12.75 6.97
C GLU A 180 -11.92 -11.83 6.99
N ILE A 181 -11.27 -11.58 5.83
CA ILE A 181 -10.16 -10.66 5.69
C ILE A 181 -10.59 -9.23 6.03
N LYS A 182 -11.79 -8.83 5.59
CA LYS A 182 -12.36 -7.53 5.96
C LYS A 182 -12.48 -7.37 7.48
N ARG A 183 -13.00 -8.41 8.18
CA ARG A 183 -13.07 -8.39 9.65
C ARG A 183 -11.71 -8.25 10.31
N VAL A 184 -10.68 -8.93 9.78
CA VAL A 184 -9.29 -8.76 10.26
C VAL A 184 -8.80 -7.33 10.02
N ALA A 185 -9.05 -6.78 8.83
CA ALA A 185 -8.69 -5.40 8.51
C ALA A 185 -9.37 -4.38 9.43
N ASP A 186 -10.66 -4.58 9.74
CA ASP A 186 -11.41 -3.71 10.65
C ASP A 186 -10.87 -3.78 12.09
N LYS A 187 -10.53 -4.98 12.59
CA LYS A 187 -9.85 -5.14 13.88
C LYS A 187 -8.51 -4.40 13.91
N PHE A 188 -7.76 -4.48 12.83
CA PHE A 188 -6.50 -3.75 12.71
C PHE A 188 -6.69 -2.22 12.74
N LYS A 189 -7.75 -1.69 12.11
CA LYS A 189 -8.12 -0.27 12.20
C LYS A 189 -8.44 0.14 13.64
N VAL A 190 -9.19 -0.69 14.38
CA VAL A 190 -9.49 -0.46 15.80
C VAL A 190 -8.20 -0.40 16.63
N PHE A 191 -7.30 -1.36 16.42
CA PHE A 191 -5.98 -1.39 17.09
C PHE A 191 -5.19 -0.10 16.84
N LEU A 192 -5.12 0.37 15.58
CA LEU A 192 -4.43 1.61 15.26
C LEU A 192 -5.06 2.83 15.95
N GLY A 193 -6.39 2.89 15.99
CA GLY A 193 -7.11 3.94 16.69
C GLY A 193 -6.84 3.96 18.19
N LEU A 194 -6.80 2.79 18.83
CA LEU A 194 -6.44 2.66 20.24
C LEU A 194 -5.00 3.07 20.50
N ASN A 195 -4.06 2.59 19.68
CA ASN A 195 -2.64 2.92 19.84
C ASN A 195 -2.33 4.42 19.73
N GLN A 196 -3.15 5.17 19.00
CA GLN A 196 -2.99 6.61 18.84
C GLN A 196 -3.66 7.43 19.94
N ASN A 197 -4.78 6.98 20.48
CA ASN A 197 -5.67 7.78 21.31
C ASN A 197 -6.16 7.02 22.56
N LEU A 198 -5.38 6.10 23.12
CA LEU A 198 -5.79 5.27 24.26
C LEU A 198 -6.22 6.12 25.46
N GLU A 199 -5.39 7.14 25.81
CA GLU A 199 -5.61 7.98 26.99
C GLU A 199 -6.87 8.88 26.90
N SER A 200 -7.38 9.11 25.70
CA SER A 200 -8.57 9.93 25.47
C SER A 200 -9.89 9.14 25.48
N ARG A 201 -9.82 7.80 25.62
CA ARG A 201 -10.97 6.92 25.61
C ARG A 201 -11.41 6.51 27.04
N PRO A 202 -12.70 6.24 27.26
CA PRO A 202 -13.16 5.63 28.51
C PRO A 202 -12.46 4.28 28.73
N PHE A 203 -12.05 4.01 29.97
CA PHE A 203 -11.28 2.81 30.33
C PHE A 203 -12.03 1.52 29.93
N GLU A 204 -13.30 1.42 30.30
CA GLU A 204 -14.10 0.22 30.06
C GLU A 204 -14.25 -0.09 28.57
N GLU A 205 -14.46 0.94 27.74
CA GLU A 205 -14.56 0.79 26.29
C GLU A 205 -13.23 0.35 25.66
N ALA A 206 -12.12 0.94 26.11
CA ALA A 206 -10.80 0.58 25.63
C ALA A 206 -10.43 -0.86 26.02
N GLU A 207 -10.76 -1.28 27.24
CA GLU A 207 -10.49 -2.63 27.76
C GLU A 207 -11.25 -3.67 26.96
N GLU A 208 -12.56 -3.47 26.74
CA GLU A 208 -13.38 -4.37 25.90
C GLU A 208 -12.82 -4.53 24.49
N GLN A 209 -12.41 -3.41 23.87
CA GLN A 209 -11.81 -3.43 22.53
C GLN A 209 -10.46 -4.15 22.51
N LEU A 210 -9.64 -4.01 23.54
CA LEU A 210 -8.35 -4.70 23.66
C LEU A 210 -8.52 -6.20 23.86
N GLU A 211 -9.47 -6.64 24.70
CA GLU A 211 -9.80 -8.07 24.90
C GLU A 211 -10.29 -8.71 23.59
N ASP A 212 -11.16 -8.02 22.85
CA ASP A 212 -11.67 -8.47 21.56
C ASP A 212 -10.55 -8.56 20.50
N LEU A 213 -9.59 -7.63 20.51
CA LEU A 213 -8.41 -7.68 19.65
C LEU A 213 -7.48 -8.84 20.01
N LEU A 214 -7.23 -9.08 21.29
CA LEU A 214 -6.42 -10.21 21.75
C LEU A 214 -7.05 -11.54 21.34
N SER A 215 -8.36 -11.70 21.55
CA SER A 215 -9.10 -12.89 21.11
C SER A 215 -8.99 -13.13 19.60
N ALA A 216 -9.07 -12.07 18.81
CA ALA A 216 -8.92 -12.17 17.34
C ALA A 216 -7.50 -12.60 16.95
N VAL A 217 -6.47 -12.07 17.59
CA VAL A 217 -5.06 -12.44 17.36
C VAL A 217 -4.81 -13.90 17.74
N ASP A 218 -5.30 -14.33 18.91
CA ASP A 218 -5.17 -15.72 19.36
C ASP A 218 -5.86 -16.70 18.39
N GLY A 219 -7.04 -16.33 17.88
CA GLY A 219 -7.72 -17.09 16.84
C GLY A 219 -6.91 -17.24 15.54
N LEU A 220 -6.21 -16.19 15.12
CA LEU A 220 -5.29 -16.24 13.97
C LEU A 220 -4.10 -17.16 14.26
N PHE A 221 -3.49 -17.06 15.44
CA PHE A 221 -2.38 -17.94 15.83
C PHE A 221 -2.81 -19.41 15.87
N ALA A 222 -3.96 -19.73 16.45
CA ALA A 222 -4.49 -21.10 16.50
C ALA A 222 -4.68 -21.67 15.07
N LYS A 223 -5.23 -20.89 14.15
CA LYS A 223 -5.42 -21.32 12.76
C LYS A 223 -4.08 -21.51 12.04
N MET A 224 -3.08 -20.65 12.27
CA MET A 224 -1.73 -20.80 11.72
C MET A 224 -1.04 -22.10 12.20
N GLU A 225 -1.21 -22.49 13.46
CA GLU A 225 -0.66 -23.75 13.96
C GLU A 225 -1.31 -24.97 13.28
N LEU A 226 -2.63 -24.95 13.07
CA LEU A 226 -3.30 -26.02 12.31
C LEU A 226 -2.77 -26.15 10.88
N PHE A 227 -2.50 -25.05 10.19
CA PHE A 227 -1.88 -25.07 8.86
C PHE A 227 -0.47 -25.66 8.89
N LYS A 228 0.34 -25.26 9.86
CA LYS A 228 1.70 -25.75 10.03
C LYS A 228 1.75 -27.26 10.27
N GLU A 229 0.86 -27.78 11.12
CA GLU A 229 0.69 -29.22 11.29
C GLU A 229 0.26 -29.91 9.99
N GLY A 230 -0.68 -29.31 9.25
CA GLY A 230 -1.12 -29.80 7.95
C GLY A 230 0.02 -29.88 6.95
N ILE A 231 0.82 -28.83 6.82
CA ILE A 231 1.99 -28.78 5.95
C ILE A 231 2.99 -29.88 6.33
N THR A 232 3.28 -30.06 7.62
CA THR A 232 4.19 -31.11 8.11
C THR A 232 3.71 -32.51 7.71
N ARG A 233 2.41 -32.82 7.88
CA ARG A 233 1.83 -34.09 7.44
C ARG A 233 1.99 -34.32 5.93
N TRP A 234 1.74 -33.29 5.13
CA TRP A 234 1.90 -33.36 3.67
C TRP A 234 3.36 -33.56 3.25
N GLU A 235 4.30 -32.83 3.87
CA GLU A 235 5.73 -33.01 3.59
C GLU A 235 6.19 -34.43 3.84
N ASP A 236 5.77 -35.08 4.94
CA ASP A 236 6.11 -36.43 5.26
C ASP A 236 5.56 -37.44 4.23
N ILE A 237 4.32 -37.26 3.80
CA ILE A 237 3.69 -38.06 2.76
C ILE A 237 4.46 -37.89 1.45
N LEU A 238 4.72 -36.66 1.03
CA LEU A 238 5.43 -36.39 -0.22
C LEU A 238 6.85 -36.94 -0.22
N ARG A 239 7.58 -36.85 0.90
CA ARG A 239 8.92 -37.46 1.05
C ARG A 239 8.89 -38.98 0.88
N LYS A 240 7.90 -39.66 1.49
CA LYS A 240 7.70 -41.12 1.33
C LYS A 240 7.39 -41.47 -0.12
N LYS A 241 6.44 -40.78 -0.74
CA LYS A 241 6.03 -41.03 -2.14
C LYS A 241 7.14 -40.77 -3.13
N ARG A 242 7.95 -39.73 -2.91
CA ARG A 242 9.13 -39.45 -3.73
C ARG A 242 10.12 -40.62 -3.71
N LYS A 243 10.39 -41.24 -2.53
CA LYS A 243 11.27 -42.43 -2.43
C LYS A 243 10.71 -43.61 -3.21
N GLU A 244 9.40 -43.88 -3.09
CA GLU A 244 8.72 -44.95 -3.84
C GLU A 244 8.81 -44.73 -5.35
N ILE A 245 8.54 -43.49 -5.81
CA ILE A 245 8.62 -43.14 -7.25
C ILE A 245 10.07 -43.33 -7.77
N VAL A 246 11.08 -42.90 -7.01
CA VAL A 246 12.49 -43.07 -7.40
C VAL A 246 12.84 -44.56 -7.52
N ALA A 247 12.39 -45.37 -6.56
CA ALA A 247 12.61 -46.83 -6.62
C ALA A 247 11.92 -47.47 -7.85
N LEU A 248 10.69 -47.07 -8.16
CA LEU A 248 9.98 -47.52 -9.35
C LEU A 248 10.71 -47.10 -10.64
N LYS A 249 11.21 -45.87 -10.70
CA LYS A 249 11.98 -45.37 -11.84
C LYS A 249 13.26 -46.21 -12.07
N GLN A 250 13.99 -46.53 -10.99
CA GLN A 250 15.18 -47.39 -11.06
C GLN A 250 14.85 -48.81 -11.54
N ARG A 251 13.75 -49.40 -11.03
CA ARG A 251 13.28 -50.71 -11.49
C ARG A 251 12.91 -50.70 -12.97
N ASN A 252 12.24 -49.65 -13.44
CA ASN A 252 11.89 -49.54 -14.84
C ASN A 252 13.10 -49.33 -15.75
N SER A 253 14.10 -48.57 -15.32
CA SER A 253 15.37 -48.40 -16.05
C SER A 253 16.11 -49.74 -16.18
N LYS A 254 16.13 -50.59 -15.13
CA LYS A 254 16.72 -51.94 -15.18
C LYS A 254 15.97 -52.85 -16.14
N ARG A 255 14.63 -52.76 -16.24
CA ARG A 255 13.83 -53.51 -17.24
C ARG A 255 14.22 -53.13 -18.67
N ALA A 256 14.39 -51.86 -18.94
CA ALA A 256 14.79 -51.36 -20.27
C ALA A 256 16.20 -51.85 -20.66
N ALA A 257 17.15 -51.93 -19.70
CA ALA A 257 18.48 -52.43 -19.93
C ALA A 257 18.47 -53.96 -20.19
N GLY A 258 17.65 -54.72 -19.45
CA GLY A 258 17.49 -56.15 -19.62
C GLY A 258 16.80 -56.59 -20.94
N SER A 259 15.95 -55.72 -21.51
CA SER A 259 15.28 -55.97 -22.78
C SER A 259 16.20 -55.77 -24.00
N LYS A 260 17.23 -54.93 -23.90
CA LYS A 260 18.23 -54.71 -24.96
C LYS A 260 19.28 -55.81 -25.07
N GLY A 261 19.39 -56.71 -24.10
CA GLY A 261 20.29 -57.85 -24.12
C GLY A 261 19.70 -59.18 -24.64
N LYS A 262 18.45 -59.15 -25.12
CA LYS A 262 17.76 -60.31 -25.72
C LYS A 262 17.28 -59.98 -27.15
N THR A 263 18.23 -59.66 -28.00
CA THR A 263 18.04 -59.78 -29.46
C THR A 263 18.85 -60.96 -29.91
N PRO A 264 18.25 -62.00 -30.57
CA PRO A 264 18.91 -63.16 -31.02
C PRO A 264 19.90 -62.87 -32.16
#